data_e95b44054bfa376ead8056012f14f309
#
_entry.id   e95b44054bfa376ead8056012f14f309
#
_cell.length_a   1.000
_cell.length_b   1.000
_cell.length_c   1.000
_cell.angle_alpha   90.00
_cell.angle_beta   90.00
_cell.angle_gamma   90.00
#
_symmetry.space_group_name_H-M   'P 1'
#
loop_
_entity.id
_entity.type
_entity.pdbx_description
1 polymer ?
#
loop_
_entity_poly.entity_id
_entity_poly.type
_entity_poly.pdbx_seq_one_letter_code
_entity_poly.pdbx_strand_id
1 'polypeptide(L)' 'MPTIRKRNGKFQVQVRIAGQFMSRTFDTRTQAVAWGQDTEKDILSGGYG' A
#
# COMPACT_ATOMS: atom_id res chain seq x y z
N MET A 1 8.57 0.64 2.09
CA MET A 1 8.14 -0.62 1.48
C MET A 1 6.74 -0.99 1.95
N PRO A 2 5.89 -1.44 1.07
CA PRO A 2 4.55 -1.82 1.48
C PRO A 2 4.57 -3.11 2.30
N THR A 3 3.73 -3.14 3.31
CA THR A 3 3.55 -4.34 4.13
C THR A 3 2.17 -4.90 3.83
N ILE A 4 2.11 -6.20 3.53
CA ILE A 4 0.86 -6.86 3.19
C ILE A 4 0.56 -7.90 4.25
N ARG A 5 -0.65 -7.84 4.81
CA ARG A 5 -1.13 -8.80 5.79
C ARG A 5 -2.42 -9.44 5.29
N LYS A 6 -2.50 -10.75 5.44
CA LYS A 6 -3.74 -11.46 5.16
C LYS A 6 -4.57 -11.55 6.43
N ARG A 7 -5.84 -11.15 6.34
CA ARG A 7 -6.71 -11.13 7.51
C ARG A 7 -8.14 -11.43 7.08
N ASN A 8 -8.72 -12.51 7.61
CA ASN A 8 -10.10 -12.89 7.32
C ASN A 8 -10.39 -13.00 5.82
N GLY A 9 -9.45 -13.57 5.06
CA GLY A 9 -9.61 -13.71 3.62
C GLY A 9 -9.38 -12.44 2.83
N LYS A 10 -8.95 -11.37 3.49
CA LYS A 10 -8.63 -10.10 2.82
C LYS A 10 -7.18 -9.73 3.03
N PHE A 11 -6.68 -8.86 2.16
CA PHE A 11 -5.29 -8.41 2.22
C PHE A 11 -5.24 -6.94 2.58
N GLN A 12 -4.57 -6.64 3.68
CA GLN A 12 -4.38 -5.27 4.12
C GLN A 12 -2.99 -4.80 3.76
N VAL A 13 -2.91 -3.67 3.07
CA VAL A 13 -1.64 -3.07 2.67
C VAL A 13 -1.37 -1.86 3.53
N GLN A 14 -0.14 -1.76 4.02
CA GLN A 14 0.30 -0.58 4.76
C GLN A 14 1.53 -0.01 4.07
N VAL A 15 1.50 1.27 3.77
CA VAL A 15 2.63 1.99 3.17
C VAL A 15 3.04 3.10 4.10
N ARG A 16 4.33 3.12 4.43
CA ARG A 16 4.89 4.14 5.29
C ARG A 16 6.19 4.65 4.69
N ILE A 17 6.14 5.83 4.10
CA ILE A 17 7.29 6.42 3.41
C ILE A 17 7.28 7.93 3.62
N ALA A 18 8.44 8.50 3.88
CA ALA A 18 8.64 9.94 3.98
C ALA A 18 7.68 10.61 4.98
N GLY A 19 7.44 9.95 6.10
CA GLY A 19 6.55 10.50 7.12
C GLY A 19 5.09 10.34 6.83
N GLN A 20 4.73 9.69 5.73
CA GLN A 20 3.33 9.44 5.37
C GLN A 20 2.96 8.00 5.66
N PHE A 21 1.75 7.80 6.17
CA PHE A 21 1.24 6.48 6.45
C PHE A 21 -0.11 6.30 5.78
N MET A 22 -0.24 5.25 4.99
CA MET A 22 -1.49 4.91 4.33
C MET A 22 -1.74 3.41 4.43
N SER A 23 -3.00 3.05 4.57
CA SER A 23 -3.38 1.65 4.62
C SER A 23 -4.64 1.44 3.81
N ARG A 24 -4.78 0.24 3.26
CA ARG A 24 -5.93 -0.11 2.47
C ARG A 24 -6.16 -1.61 2.49
N THR A 25 -7.41 -2.02 2.31
CA THR A 25 -7.78 -3.42 2.30
C THR A 25 -8.31 -3.80 0.92
N PHE A 26 -7.86 -4.96 0.43
CA PHE A 26 -8.27 -5.49 -0.87
C PHE A 26 -8.72 -6.93 -0.74
N ASP A 27 -9.52 -7.38 -1.69
CA ASP A 27 -9.98 -8.77 -1.71
C ASP A 27 -8.94 -9.72 -2.29
N THR A 28 -8.00 -9.21 -3.09
CA THR A 28 -6.97 -10.02 -3.73
C THR A 28 -5.59 -9.47 -3.43
N ARG A 29 -4.62 -10.39 -3.38
CA ARG A 29 -3.24 -10.00 -3.15
C ARG A 29 -2.68 -9.18 -4.31
N THR A 30 -3.06 -9.54 -5.53
CA THR A 30 -2.59 -8.81 -6.71
C THR A 30 -2.96 -7.33 -6.63
N GLN A 31 -4.19 -7.04 -6.25
CA GLN A 31 -4.62 -5.65 -6.09
C GLN A 31 -3.88 -4.96 -4.95
N ALA A 32 -3.67 -5.68 -3.85
CA ALA A 32 -2.96 -5.12 -2.71
C ALA A 32 -1.53 -4.73 -3.09
N VAL A 33 -0.82 -5.64 -3.76
CA VAL A 33 0.55 -5.39 -4.18
C VAL A 33 0.62 -4.22 -5.15
N ALA A 34 -0.28 -4.23 -6.14
CA ALA A 34 -0.30 -3.17 -7.16
C ALA A 34 -0.53 -1.79 -6.52
N TRP A 35 -1.50 -1.71 -5.62
CA TRP A 35 -1.79 -0.45 -4.93
C TRP A 35 -0.61 0.01 -4.09
N GLY A 36 0.01 -0.92 -3.36
CA GLY A 36 1.15 -0.59 -2.51
C GLY A 36 2.32 -0.05 -3.30
N GLN A 37 2.65 -0.71 -4.41
CA GLN A 37 3.73 -0.25 -5.28
C GLN A 37 3.43 1.10 -5.92
N ASP A 38 2.20 1.27 -6.37
CA ASP A 38 1.78 2.52 -7.01
C ASP A 38 1.84 3.68 -6.01
N THR A 39 1.35 3.46 -4.79
CA THR A 39 1.36 4.48 -3.74
C THR A 39 2.80 4.84 -3.36
N GLU A 40 3.65 3.84 -3.21
CA GLU A 40 5.05 4.06 -2.88
C GLU A 40 5.73 4.90 -3.96
N LYS A 41 5.47 4.57 -5.21
CA LYS A 41 6.04 5.28 -6.34
C LYS A 41 5.57 6.75 -6.36
N ASP A 42 4.29 6.97 -6.09
CA ASP A 42 3.75 8.33 -6.04
C ASP A 42 4.42 9.16 -4.95
N ILE A 43 4.58 8.58 -3.77
CA ILE A 43 5.21 9.30 -2.67
C ILE A 43 6.66 9.62 -3.00
N LEU A 44 7.40 8.65 -3.53
CA LEU A 44 8.82 8.82 -3.84
C LEU A 44 9.03 9.81 -4.98
N SER A 45 8.09 9.92 -5.89
CA SER A 45 8.20 10.88 -6.99
C SER A 45 7.67 12.27 -6.61
N GLY A 46 7.21 12.44 -5.35
CA GLY A 46 6.69 13.71 -4.90
C GLY A 46 5.28 14.03 -5.37
N GLY A 47 4.56 13.00 -5.83
CA GLY A 47 3.21 13.19 -6.34
C GLY A 47 2.15 13.41 -5.28
N TYR A 48 2.44 13.07 -4.05
CA TYR A 48 1.55 13.31 -2.93
C TYR A 48 1.91 14.63 -2.28
N GLY A 49 1.19 15.61 -2.59
CA GLY A 49 1.50 16.94 -2.09
C GLY A 49 0.75 17.35 -0.88
#